data_8ce9bd6e0496ebbd18b342cbbbdb7f99
#
_entry.id   8ce9bd6e0496ebbd18b342cbbbdb7f99
#
_cell.length_a   1.000
_cell.length_b   1.000
_cell.length_c   1.000
_cell.angle_alpha   90.00
_cell.angle_beta   90.00
_cell.angle_gamma   90.00
#
_symmetry.space_group_name_H-M   'P 1'
#
loop_
_entity.id
_entity.type
_entity.pdbx_description
1 polymer ?
#
loop_
_entity_poly.entity_id
_entity_poly.type
_entity_poly.pdbx_seq_one_letter_code
_entity_poly.pdbx_strand_id
1 'polypeptide(L)'
;NKRNYQKELEKLIDQAQKDNKIPSLFLHSCCAPCSSYVLEYLSKYFNITVFYYNPNIYPEEEYRKRVHEITRLVNSMESEHPVKLIEGHYDPQEFFRMAKGLEDVPEGGERCFKCYRLRMEEAAKLAEEGGYDYFTLFLYTSDAAD
;
A
#
# COMPACT_ATOMS: atom_id res chain seq x y z
N ASN A 1 12.09 -2.63 20.58
CA ASN A 1 11.32 -3.87 20.51
C ASN A 1 10.55 -3.93 19.19
N LYS A 2 10.90 -4.88 18.37
CA LYS A 2 10.17 -5.11 17.13
C LYS A 2 8.83 -5.76 17.47
N ARG A 3 7.75 -5.13 17.07
CA ARG A 3 6.43 -5.74 17.19
C ARG A 3 6.34 -6.89 16.20
N ASN A 4 5.69 -7.95 16.60
CA ASN A 4 5.45 -9.07 15.69
C ASN A 4 4.15 -8.80 14.92
N TYR A 5 4.29 -8.10 13.80
CA TYR A 5 3.14 -7.71 12.99
C TYR A 5 2.42 -8.91 12.40
N GLN A 6 3.14 -10.00 12.13
CA GLN A 6 2.51 -11.20 11.61
C GLN A 6 1.55 -11.79 12.64
N LYS A 7 1.94 -11.85 13.92
CA LYS A 7 1.07 -12.34 14.98
C LYS A 7 -0.12 -11.43 15.20
N GLU A 8 0.08 -10.11 15.13
CA GLU A 8 -1.03 -9.16 15.24
C GLU A 8 -2.03 -9.35 14.11
N LEU A 9 -1.54 -9.54 12.89
CA LEU A 9 -2.37 -9.80 11.72
C LEU A 9 -3.16 -11.09 11.90
N GLU A 10 -2.51 -12.15 12.35
CA GLU A 10 -3.17 -13.45 12.59
C GLU A 10 -4.28 -13.33 13.62
N LYS A 11 -4.05 -12.60 14.71
CA LYS A 11 -5.08 -12.35 15.71
C LYS A 11 -6.28 -11.61 15.14
N LEU A 12 -6.01 -10.62 14.30
CA LEU A 12 -7.04 -9.83 13.66
C LEU A 12 -7.87 -10.69 12.71
N ILE A 13 -7.22 -11.54 11.94
CA ILE A 13 -7.88 -12.49 11.04
C ILE A 13 -8.75 -13.46 11.84
N ASP A 14 -8.20 -14.03 12.92
CA ASP A 14 -8.92 -14.96 13.76
C ASP A 14 -10.18 -14.32 14.36
N GLN A 15 -10.05 -13.08 14.84
CA GLN A 15 -11.17 -12.38 15.42
C GLN A 15 -12.25 -12.10 14.38
N ALA A 16 -11.86 -11.70 13.18
CA ALA A 16 -12.80 -11.45 12.09
C ALA A 16 -13.55 -12.72 11.70
N GLN A 17 -12.85 -13.85 11.65
CA GLN A 17 -13.46 -15.14 11.34
C GLN A 17 -14.45 -15.56 12.41
N LYS A 18 -14.10 -15.37 13.68
CA LYS A 18 -15.01 -15.67 14.80
C LYS A 18 -16.28 -14.82 14.75
N ASP A 19 -16.13 -13.54 14.36
CA ASP A 19 -17.23 -12.61 14.23
C ASP A 19 -17.99 -12.78 12.91
N ASN A 20 -17.52 -13.68 12.05
CA ASN A 20 -18.07 -13.93 10.72
C ASN A 20 -18.11 -12.66 9.88
N LYS A 21 -17.03 -11.89 9.92
CA LYS A 21 -16.88 -10.62 9.21
C LYS A 21 -15.72 -10.67 8.23
N ILE A 22 -15.84 -9.90 7.16
CA ILE A 22 -14.78 -9.72 6.17
C ILE A 22 -14.47 -8.23 6.16
N PRO A 23 -13.48 -7.78 6.97
CA PRO A 23 -13.19 -6.36 7.06
C PRO A 23 -12.68 -5.79 5.74
N SER A 24 -12.87 -4.48 5.55
CA SER A 24 -12.31 -3.78 4.41
C SER A 24 -10.89 -3.31 4.73
N LEU A 25 -10.00 -3.49 3.77
CA LEU A 25 -8.59 -3.12 3.91
C LEU A 25 -8.19 -2.20 2.77
N PHE A 26 -7.66 -1.03 3.13
CA PHE A 26 -7.10 -0.08 2.18
C PHE A 26 -5.58 -0.25 2.18
N LEU A 27 -5.05 -0.81 1.10
CA LEU A 27 -3.65 -1.24 1.03
C LEU A 27 -2.89 -0.40 0.01
N HIS A 28 -1.93 0.39 0.48
CA HIS A 28 -1.04 1.11 -0.41
C HIS A 28 -0.03 0.15 -1.04
N SER A 29 0.18 0.25 -2.33
CA SER A 29 1.13 -0.58 -3.06
C SER A 29 2.05 0.27 -3.93
N CYS A 30 3.32 -0.13 -4.02
CA CYS A 30 4.29 0.56 -4.86
C CYS A 30 4.71 -0.24 -6.10
N CYS A 31 4.51 -1.55 -6.13
CA CYS A 31 4.85 -2.34 -7.31
C CYS A 31 4.06 -3.65 -7.35
N ALA A 32 3.82 -4.15 -8.58
CA ALA A 32 3.09 -5.37 -8.78
C ALA A 32 3.81 -6.63 -8.27
N PRO A 33 5.10 -6.84 -8.56
CA PRO A 33 5.79 -8.06 -8.09
C PRO A 33 5.80 -8.21 -6.58
N CYS A 34 5.93 -7.11 -5.87
CA CYS A 34 5.95 -7.12 -4.40
C CYS A 34 4.59 -7.42 -3.81
N SER A 35 3.52 -7.07 -4.54
CA SER A 35 2.16 -7.13 -4.03
C SER A 35 1.48 -8.47 -4.23
N SER A 36 1.87 -9.26 -5.24
CA SER A 36 1.10 -10.43 -5.66
C SER A 36 0.87 -11.45 -4.54
N TYR A 37 1.92 -11.83 -3.83
CA TYR A 37 1.80 -12.81 -2.76
C TYR A 37 0.92 -12.29 -1.61
N VAL A 38 1.15 -11.03 -1.22
CA VAL A 38 0.41 -10.42 -0.12
C VAL A 38 -1.06 -10.29 -0.47
N LEU A 39 -1.37 -9.90 -1.71
CA LEU A 39 -2.75 -9.78 -2.16
C LEU A 39 -3.45 -11.16 -2.19
N GLU A 40 -2.77 -12.19 -2.66
CA GLU A 40 -3.34 -13.54 -2.63
C GLU A 40 -3.66 -13.98 -1.20
N TYR A 41 -2.73 -13.77 -0.29
CA TYR A 41 -2.91 -14.15 1.11
C TYR A 41 -4.05 -13.36 1.77
N LEU A 42 -3.99 -12.03 1.66
CA LEU A 42 -4.93 -11.17 2.37
C LEU A 42 -6.34 -11.16 1.77
N SER A 43 -6.47 -11.43 0.46
CA SER A 43 -7.78 -11.44 -0.17
C SER A 43 -8.68 -12.58 0.32
N LYS A 44 -8.11 -13.56 0.98
CA LYS A 44 -8.88 -14.64 1.62
C LYS A 44 -9.64 -14.14 2.84
N TYR A 45 -9.17 -13.08 3.46
CA TYR A 45 -9.68 -12.62 4.75
C TYR A 45 -10.24 -11.20 4.73
N PHE A 46 -9.94 -10.43 3.70
CA PHE A 46 -10.31 -9.02 3.61
C PHE A 46 -10.92 -8.67 2.25
N ASN A 47 -11.77 -7.67 2.27
CA ASN A 47 -12.18 -6.97 1.05
C ASN A 47 -11.14 -5.89 0.80
N ILE A 48 -10.26 -6.11 -0.17
CA ILE A 48 -9.09 -5.25 -0.38
C ILE A 48 -9.36 -4.21 -1.45
N THR A 49 -8.99 -2.96 -1.17
CA THR A 49 -8.85 -1.92 -2.17
C THR A 49 -7.36 -1.54 -2.20
N VAL A 50 -6.72 -1.80 -3.32
CA VAL A 50 -5.33 -1.41 -3.54
C VAL A 50 -5.30 0.07 -3.93
N PHE A 51 -4.49 0.84 -3.21
CA PHE A 51 -4.32 2.25 -3.49
C PHE A 51 -2.93 2.49 -4.07
N TYR A 52 -2.89 2.97 -5.31
CA TYR A 52 -1.63 3.27 -5.98
C TYR A 52 -1.42 4.78 -6.02
N TYR A 53 -0.56 5.27 -5.12
CA TYR A 53 -0.21 6.68 -5.02
C TYR A 53 1.30 6.77 -4.79
N ASN A 54 2.03 7.11 -5.85
CA ASN A 54 3.49 7.10 -5.82
C ASN A 54 4.05 8.29 -6.61
N PRO A 55 3.98 9.51 -6.03
CA PRO A 55 4.48 10.70 -6.71
C PRO A 55 6.01 10.70 -6.87
N ASN A 56 6.69 9.80 -6.17
CA ASN A 56 8.14 9.65 -6.25
C ASN A 56 8.60 8.92 -7.51
N ILE A 57 7.69 8.34 -8.27
CA ILE A 57 8.04 7.62 -9.50
C ILE A 57 7.96 8.57 -10.68
N TYR A 58 9.07 8.74 -11.38
CA TYR A 58 9.15 9.54 -12.60
C TYR A 58 10.26 9.00 -13.51
N PRO A 59 10.27 9.31 -14.81
CA PRO A 59 9.30 10.13 -15.52
C PRO A 59 7.93 9.48 -15.58
N GLU A 60 6.96 10.20 -16.09
CA GLU A 60 5.58 9.73 -16.16
C GLU A 60 5.44 8.42 -16.91
N GLU A 61 6.28 8.17 -17.91
CA GLU A 61 6.28 6.91 -18.66
C GLU A 61 6.50 5.71 -17.74
N GLU A 62 7.45 5.82 -16.81
CA GLU A 62 7.72 4.77 -15.84
C GLU A 62 6.55 4.60 -14.89
N TYR A 63 5.95 5.70 -14.44
CA TYR A 63 4.78 5.65 -13.59
C TYR A 63 3.63 4.92 -14.29
N ARG A 64 3.33 5.27 -15.55
CA ARG A 64 2.25 4.66 -16.31
C ARG A 64 2.49 3.17 -16.55
N LYS A 65 3.74 2.78 -16.78
CA LYS A 65 4.11 1.38 -16.93
C LYS A 65 3.78 0.59 -15.66
N ARG A 66 4.12 1.13 -14.51
CA ARG A 66 3.86 0.48 -13.22
C ARG A 66 2.37 0.42 -12.89
N VAL A 67 1.61 1.46 -13.23
CA VAL A 67 0.16 1.45 -13.09
C VAL A 67 -0.44 0.34 -13.94
N HIS A 68 0.05 0.18 -15.17
CA HIS A 68 -0.41 -0.87 -16.06
C HIS A 68 -0.13 -2.26 -15.46
N GLU A 69 1.04 -2.45 -14.91
CA GLU A 69 1.43 -3.73 -14.29
C GLU A 69 0.55 -4.07 -13.10
N ILE A 70 0.28 -3.12 -12.19
CA ILE A 70 -0.56 -3.39 -11.02
C ILE A 70 -2.01 -3.61 -11.44
N THR A 71 -2.47 -2.90 -12.46
CA THR A 71 -3.82 -3.08 -13.00
C THR A 71 -3.99 -4.49 -13.54
N ARG A 72 -3.01 -4.97 -14.31
CA ARG A 72 -3.02 -6.34 -14.85
C ARG A 72 -3.03 -7.37 -13.73
N LEU A 73 -2.20 -7.17 -12.71
CA LEU A 73 -2.16 -8.08 -11.58
C LEU A 73 -3.53 -8.19 -10.91
N VAL A 74 -4.13 -7.06 -10.57
CA VAL A 74 -5.41 -7.04 -9.87
C VAL A 74 -6.50 -7.69 -10.73
N ASN A 75 -6.52 -7.39 -12.03
CA ASN A 75 -7.53 -7.94 -12.94
C ASN A 75 -7.37 -9.42 -13.20
N SER A 76 -6.15 -9.95 -13.08
CA SER A 76 -5.86 -11.37 -13.34
C SER A 76 -6.03 -12.24 -12.10
N MET A 77 -6.17 -11.66 -10.92
CA MET A 77 -6.28 -12.44 -9.69
C MET A 77 -7.62 -13.15 -9.59
N GLU A 78 -7.52 -14.44 -9.31
CA GLU A 78 -8.67 -15.22 -8.90
C GLU A 78 -8.65 -15.22 -7.38
N SER A 79 -9.51 -14.43 -6.78
CA SER A 79 -9.54 -14.28 -5.33
C SER A 79 -10.92 -14.59 -4.78
N GLU A 80 -10.95 -15.09 -3.56
CA GLU A 80 -12.20 -15.40 -2.87
C GLU A 80 -13.06 -14.15 -2.70
N HIS A 81 -12.40 -13.01 -2.40
CA HIS A 81 -13.05 -11.72 -2.30
C HIS A 81 -12.43 -10.78 -3.35
N PRO A 82 -13.27 -10.04 -4.09
CA PRO A 82 -12.77 -9.17 -5.16
C PRO A 82 -11.78 -8.13 -4.64
N VAL A 83 -10.70 -7.92 -5.39
CA VAL A 83 -9.70 -6.90 -5.12
C VAL A 83 -9.97 -5.73 -6.05
N LYS A 84 -10.11 -4.53 -5.48
CA LYS A 84 -10.32 -3.30 -6.24
C LYS A 84 -9.04 -2.51 -6.30
N LEU A 85 -8.92 -1.67 -7.32
CA LEU A 85 -7.76 -0.79 -7.49
C LEU A 85 -8.22 0.65 -7.63
N ILE A 86 -7.62 1.53 -6.83
CA ILE A 86 -7.81 2.98 -6.96
C ILE A 86 -6.45 3.59 -7.25
N GLU A 87 -6.36 4.32 -8.34
CA GLU A 87 -5.17 5.12 -8.65
C GLU A 87 -5.33 6.49 -8.01
N GLY A 88 -4.38 6.88 -7.15
CA GLY A 88 -4.35 8.22 -6.59
C GLY A 88 -3.92 9.23 -7.65
N HIS A 89 -4.04 10.52 -7.33
CA HIS A 89 -3.57 11.53 -8.26
C HIS A 89 -2.06 11.42 -8.46
N TYR A 90 -1.60 11.76 -9.65
CA TYR A 90 -0.18 11.73 -9.96
C TYR A 90 0.33 13.13 -10.21
N ASP A 91 1.10 13.66 -9.27
CA ASP A 91 1.78 14.93 -9.38
C ASP A 91 3.18 14.76 -8.82
N PRO A 92 4.19 14.51 -9.65
CA PRO A 92 5.56 14.31 -9.16
C PRO A 92 6.14 15.56 -8.50
N GLN A 93 5.55 16.72 -8.72
CA GLN A 93 5.98 17.95 -8.03
C GLN A 93 5.78 17.84 -6.52
N GLU A 94 4.82 17.06 -6.06
CA GLU A 94 4.65 16.82 -4.63
C GLU A 94 5.90 16.19 -4.03
N PHE A 95 6.46 15.21 -4.73
CA PHE A 95 7.69 14.56 -4.30
C PHE A 95 8.87 15.53 -4.36
N PHE A 96 9.00 16.28 -5.45
CA PHE A 96 10.12 17.20 -5.60
C PHE A 96 10.07 18.33 -4.56
N ARG A 97 8.91 18.83 -4.24
CA ARG A 97 8.75 19.84 -3.18
C ARG A 97 9.17 19.28 -1.82
N MET A 98 8.74 18.08 -1.52
CA MET A 98 9.09 17.39 -0.28
C MET A 98 10.59 17.12 -0.20
N ALA A 99 11.20 16.71 -1.31
CA ALA A 99 12.61 16.32 -1.37
C ALA A 99 13.56 17.52 -1.51
N LYS A 100 13.05 18.72 -1.65
CA LYS A 100 13.87 19.92 -1.83
C LYS A 100 14.85 20.06 -0.65
N GLY A 101 16.13 20.18 -0.98
CA GLY A 101 17.20 20.26 0.02
C GLY A 101 17.69 18.91 0.51
N LEU A 102 17.07 17.81 0.08
CA LEU A 102 17.41 16.46 0.53
C LEU A 102 17.93 15.58 -0.61
N GLU A 103 18.24 16.16 -1.77
CA GLU A 103 18.61 15.43 -2.97
C GLU A 103 19.86 14.56 -2.77
N ASP A 104 20.78 15.02 -1.94
CA ASP A 104 22.04 14.32 -1.66
C ASP A 104 21.97 13.39 -0.45
N VAL A 105 20.80 13.30 0.19
CA VAL A 105 20.63 12.40 1.34
C VAL A 105 20.64 10.95 0.87
N PRO A 106 21.43 10.07 1.51
CA PRO A 106 21.47 8.67 1.12
C PRO A 106 20.12 7.98 1.21
N GLU A 107 19.96 6.93 0.43
CA GLU A 107 18.79 6.07 0.52
C GLU A 107 18.64 5.53 1.95
N GLY A 108 17.40 5.50 2.43
CA GLY A 108 17.10 5.12 3.80
C GLY A 108 17.16 6.26 4.79
N GLY A 109 17.56 7.47 4.35
CA GLY A 109 17.64 8.64 5.20
C GLY A 109 16.36 9.46 5.22
N GLU A 110 16.52 10.74 5.56
CA GLU A 110 15.38 11.65 5.78
C GLU A 110 14.47 11.79 4.56
N ARG A 111 15.04 11.79 3.34
CA ARG A 111 14.23 11.89 2.12
C ARG A 111 13.28 10.70 1.98
N CYS A 112 13.78 9.49 2.21
CA CYS A 112 12.96 8.28 2.13
C CYS A 112 11.90 8.29 3.22
N PHE A 113 12.24 8.73 4.41
CA PHE A 113 11.30 8.82 5.52
C PHE A 113 10.16 9.80 5.21
N LYS A 114 10.48 10.97 4.66
CA LYS A 114 9.47 11.96 4.28
C LYS A 114 8.61 11.47 3.13
N CYS A 115 9.19 10.77 2.18
CA CYS A 115 8.43 10.19 1.08
C CYS A 115 7.44 9.14 1.58
N TYR A 116 7.88 8.29 2.48
CA TYR A 116 7.03 7.29 3.13
C TYR A 116 5.88 7.96 3.86
N ARG A 117 6.19 9.01 4.63
CA ARG A 117 5.20 9.77 5.40
C ARG A 117 4.16 10.42 4.49
N LEU A 118 4.61 11.01 3.38
CA LEU A 118 3.71 11.64 2.41
C LEU A 118 2.68 10.63 1.90
N ARG A 119 3.15 9.44 1.52
CA ARG A 119 2.28 8.39 0.99
C ARG A 119 1.34 7.84 2.06
N MET A 120 1.85 7.67 3.28
CA MET A 120 1.06 7.15 4.39
C MET A 120 -0.04 8.12 4.80
N GLU A 121 0.26 9.41 4.87
CA GLU A 121 -0.73 10.43 5.21
C GLU A 121 -1.88 10.47 4.21
N GLU A 122 -1.57 10.39 2.92
CA GLU A 122 -2.60 10.36 1.89
C GLU A 122 -3.43 9.08 1.97
N ALA A 123 -2.79 7.94 2.17
CA ALA A 123 -3.49 6.67 2.30
C ALA A 123 -4.41 6.67 3.53
N ALA A 124 -3.93 7.18 4.65
CA ALA A 124 -4.73 7.26 5.88
C ALA A 124 -5.95 8.16 5.69
N LYS A 125 -5.75 9.31 5.04
CA LYS A 125 -6.83 10.26 4.77
C LYS A 125 -7.93 9.62 3.92
N LEU A 126 -7.55 8.97 2.83
CA LEU A 126 -8.51 8.35 1.93
C LEU A 126 -9.17 7.12 2.56
N ALA A 127 -8.44 6.37 3.37
CA ALA A 127 -9.00 5.24 4.09
C ALA A 127 -10.08 5.69 5.08
N GLU A 128 -9.84 6.79 5.78
CA GLU A 128 -10.82 7.37 6.71
C GLU A 128 -12.04 7.90 5.95
N GLU A 129 -11.83 8.65 4.87
CA GLU A 129 -12.91 9.19 4.05
C GLU A 129 -13.77 8.08 3.44
N GLY A 130 -13.16 6.96 3.06
CA GLY A 130 -13.85 5.82 2.47
C GLY A 130 -14.49 4.87 3.47
N GLY A 131 -14.26 5.07 4.76
CA GLY A 131 -14.83 4.22 5.78
C GLY A 131 -14.24 2.82 5.85
N TYR A 132 -12.97 2.67 5.47
CA TYR A 132 -12.30 1.38 5.54
C TYR A 132 -11.98 1.00 6.98
N ASP A 133 -12.08 -0.29 7.29
CA ASP A 133 -11.80 -0.79 8.63
C ASP A 133 -10.33 -0.70 8.99
N TYR A 134 -9.45 -0.95 8.00
CA TYR A 134 -8.01 -0.93 8.20
C TYR A 134 -7.31 -0.33 7.01
N PHE A 135 -6.10 0.22 7.24
CA PHE A 135 -5.23 0.61 6.14
C PHE A 135 -3.79 0.22 6.46
N THR A 136 -2.98 0.03 5.42
CA THR A 136 -1.57 -0.27 5.60
C THR A 136 -0.78 0.08 4.35
N LEU A 137 0.55 0.23 4.52
CA LEU A 137 1.50 0.36 3.44
C LEU A 137 2.23 -0.97 3.29
N PHE A 138 2.24 -1.49 2.08
CA PHE A 138 2.89 -2.77 1.81
C PHE A 138 4.37 -2.74 2.19
N LEU A 139 5.07 -1.66 1.84
CA LEU A 139 6.48 -1.50 2.16
C LEU A 139 6.74 -1.58 3.66
N TYR A 140 5.88 -0.94 4.45
CA TYR A 140 6.00 -0.98 5.90
C TYR A 140 5.81 -2.40 6.43
N THR A 141 4.82 -3.12 5.92
CA THR A 141 4.54 -4.49 6.31
C THR A 141 5.74 -5.40 6.00
N SER A 142 6.35 -5.20 4.83
CA SER A 142 7.54 -5.95 4.44
C SER A 142 8.72 -5.68 5.37
N ASP A 143 8.96 -4.42 5.72
CA ASP A 143 10.04 -4.05 6.62
C ASP A 143 9.81 -4.61 8.02
N ALA A 144 8.57 -4.70 8.45
CA ALA A 144 8.23 -5.24 9.76
C ALA A 144 8.54 -6.74 9.88
N ALA A 145 8.61 -7.44 8.75
CA ALA A 145 8.95 -8.86 8.74
C ALA A 145 10.44 -9.11 8.99
N ASP A 146 11.27 -8.11 8.78
CA ASP A 146 12.69 -8.17 9.04
C ASP A 146 12.97 -7.89 10.52
#